data_1c96a33287cf2c36c2388c09c48b9419
#
_entry.id   1c96a33287cf2c36c2388c09c48b9419
#
_cell.length_a   1.000
_cell.length_b   1.000
_cell.length_c   1.000
_cell.angle_alpha   90.00
_cell.angle_beta   90.00
_cell.angle_gamma   90.00
#
_symmetry.space_group_name_H-M   'P 1'
#
loop_
_entity.id
_entity.type
_entity.pdbx_description
1 polymer ?
#
loop_
_entity_poly.entity_id
_entity_poly.type
_entity_poly.pdbx_seq_one_letter_code
_entity_poly.pdbx_strand_id
1 'polypeptide(L)'
;MDYIGNKWKKQVVWMLTFCGIDYCSMDSNGRVKLSPKFLEDFTSKGIDVVLHCLPEGAVAVYPEETYLKIRQEREITENRAAGSFLGRQMLRRSGAWSQSERISAQGRITLPQAFREHAGFGSGSQKMVVVGVEIGVELWTPERWNAERQRMEEHDLEKRNQEMQADLNP
;
A
#
# COMPACT_ATOMS: atom_id res chain seq x y z
N MET A 1 36.94 41.04 4.79
CA MET A 1 37.06 39.59 4.86
C MET A 1 35.66 39.04 4.92
N ASP A 2 35.16 38.66 3.78
CA ASP A 2 33.75 38.29 3.62
C ASP A 2 33.61 36.80 3.79
N TYR A 3 33.01 36.39 4.89
CA TYR A 3 32.55 35.02 5.09
C TYR A 3 31.24 34.84 4.30
N ILE A 4 31.35 34.41 3.05
CA ILE A 4 30.19 33.90 2.30
C ILE A 4 29.91 32.50 2.84
N GLY A 5 29.03 32.43 3.80
CA GLY A 5 28.43 31.18 4.28
C GLY A 5 27.56 30.56 3.16
N ASN A 6 28.15 29.61 2.47
CA ASN A 6 27.47 28.83 1.45
C ASN A 6 26.47 27.88 2.15
N LYS A 7 25.29 28.42 2.45
CA LYS A 7 24.16 27.60 2.86
C LYS A 7 23.70 26.82 1.65
N TRP A 8 24.29 25.65 1.46
CA TRP A 8 23.67 24.63 0.59
C TRP A 8 22.32 24.28 1.21
N LYS A 9 21.27 24.96 0.78
CA LYS A 9 19.91 24.47 0.99
C LYS A 9 19.90 23.08 0.37
N LYS A 10 19.81 22.04 1.18
CA LYS A 10 19.46 20.70 0.71
C LYS A 10 18.18 20.88 -0.05
N GLN A 11 18.28 20.87 -1.37
CA GLN A 11 17.13 20.81 -2.24
C GLN A 11 16.51 19.45 -1.96
N VAL A 12 15.39 19.43 -1.28
CA VAL A 12 14.61 18.20 -1.08
C VAL A 12 14.11 17.85 -2.46
N VAL A 13 14.80 16.94 -3.12
CA VAL A 13 14.32 16.37 -4.38
C VAL A 13 13.20 15.42 -3.99
N TRP A 14 11.97 15.84 -4.24
CA TRP A 14 10.80 14.99 -4.11
C TRP A 14 10.85 13.95 -5.22
N MET A 15 11.42 12.79 -4.93
CA MET A 15 11.36 11.65 -5.84
C MET A 15 10.05 10.91 -5.61
N LEU A 16 9.30 10.71 -6.70
CA LEU A 16 8.14 9.82 -6.67
C LEU A 16 8.62 8.39 -6.47
N THR A 17 8.11 7.75 -5.42
CA THR A 17 8.33 6.34 -5.12
C THR A 17 7.01 5.57 -5.22
N PHE A 18 7.09 4.27 -5.42
CA PHE A 18 5.91 3.40 -5.48
C PHE A 18 4.83 3.89 -6.46
N CYS A 19 5.23 4.18 -7.67
CA CYS A 19 4.34 4.64 -8.74
C CYS A 19 4.28 3.64 -9.89
N GLY A 20 3.14 3.55 -10.54
CA GLY A 20 2.91 2.70 -11.69
C GLY A 20 2.32 1.33 -11.33
N ILE A 21 2.17 0.50 -12.33
CA ILE A 21 1.53 -0.81 -12.26
C ILE A 21 2.47 -1.83 -12.90
N ASP A 22 2.70 -2.95 -12.22
CA ASP A 22 3.43 -4.09 -12.73
C ASP A 22 2.55 -5.34 -12.74
N TYR A 23 2.84 -6.23 -13.66
CA TYR A 23 2.23 -7.54 -13.77
C TYR A 23 3.28 -8.61 -13.46
N CYS A 24 2.99 -9.46 -12.51
CA CYS A 24 3.89 -10.53 -12.09
C CYS A 24 3.14 -11.82 -11.79
N SER A 25 3.83 -12.80 -11.26
CA SER A 25 3.24 -14.06 -10.80
C SER A 25 3.65 -14.34 -9.37
N MET A 26 2.73 -14.92 -8.63
CA MET A 26 2.98 -15.52 -7.33
C MET A 26 3.17 -17.02 -7.55
N ASP A 27 4.19 -17.62 -6.93
CA ASP A 27 4.37 -19.07 -6.99
C ASP A 27 3.42 -19.83 -6.06
N SER A 28 3.41 -21.16 -6.15
CA SER A 28 2.54 -22.01 -5.31
C SER A 28 2.81 -21.91 -3.82
N ASN A 29 3.96 -21.39 -3.41
CA ASN A 29 4.34 -21.16 -2.01
C ASN A 29 3.99 -19.75 -1.52
N GLY A 30 3.34 -18.93 -2.34
CA GLY A 30 2.98 -17.56 -2.01
C GLY A 30 4.11 -16.55 -2.16
N ARG A 31 5.18 -16.89 -2.86
CA ARG A 31 6.31 -15.99 -3.09
C ARG A 31 6.06 -15.11 -4.30
N VAL A 32 6.23 -13.81 -4.10
CA VAL A 32 6.11 -12.77 -5.13
C VAL A 32 7.46 -12.14 -5.35
N LYS A 33 7.94 -12.14 -6.59
CA LYS A 33 9.15 -11.42 -6.96
C LYS A 33 8.78 -9.98 -7.33
N LEU A 34 9.30 -9.03 -6.58
CA LEU A 34 9.13 -7.62 -6.89
C LEU A 34 9.93 -7.23 -8.14
N SER A 35 9.35 -6.35 -8.96
CA SER A 35 10.10 -5.77 -10.08
C SER A 35 11.27 -4.93 -9.58
N PRO A 36 12.33 -4.74 -10.40
CA PRO A 36 13.48 -3.93 -9.99
C PRO A 36 13.11 -2.54 -9.52
N LYS A 37 12.14 -1.91 -10.15
CA LYS A 37 11.64 -0.59 -9.80
C LYS A 37 11.08 -0.53 -8.37
N PHE A 38 10.15 -1.40 -8.04
CA PHE A 38 9.56 -1.43 -6.69
C PHE A 38 10.55 -1.95 -5.65
N LEU A 39 11.39 -2.91 -6.03
CA LEU A 39 12.45 -3.41 -5.16
C LEU A 39 13.41 -2.28 -4.74
N GLU A 40 13.81 -1.41 -5.66
CA GLU A 40 14.64 -0.25 -5.38
C GLU A 40 13.95 0.74 -4.41
N ASP A 41 12.66 1.03 -4.66
CA ASP A 41 11.87 1.89 -3.79
C ASP A 41 11.80 1.34 -2.35
N PHE A 42 11.63 0.03 -2.18
CA PHE A 42 11.64 -0.61 -0.86
C PHE A 42 13.03 -0.56 -0.22
N THR A 43 14.05 -1.01 -0.92
CA THR A 43 15.41 -1.14 -0.37
C THR A 43 16.03 0.19 0.03
N SER A 44 15.59 1.30 -0.58
CA SER A 44 15.96 2.65 -0.17
C SER A 44 15.47 3.00 1.24
N LYS A 45 14.46 2.30 1.75
CA LYS A 45 13.86 2.47 3.09
C LYS A 45 14.15 1.31 4.04
N GLY A 46 14.81 0.26 3.56
CA GLY A 46 15.09 -0.97 4.29
C GLY A 46 14.40 -2.17 3.67
N ILE A 47 14.67 -3.37 4.20
CA ILE A 47 14.11 -4.63 3.71
C ILE A 47 12.94 -5.15 4.55
N ASP A 48 12.69 -4.53 5.69
CA ASP A 48 11.56 -4.89 6.56
C ASP A 48 10.30 -4.18 6.06
N VAL A 49 9.25 -4.95 5.86
CA VAL A 49 7.96 -4.49 5.35
C VAL A 49 6.81 -5.00 6.23
N VAL A 50 5.67 -4.37 6.10
CA VAL A 50 4.42 -4.83 6.72
C VAL A 50 3.42 -5.17 5.63
N LEU A 51 2.90 -6.38 5.68
CA LEU A 51 1.75 -6.82 4.89
C LEU A 51 0.48 -6.43 5.64
N HIS A 52 -0.47 -5.85 4.95
CA HIS A 52 -1.76 -5.45 5.52
C HIS A 52 -2.91 -5.77 4.57
N CYS A 53 -3.89 -6.55 5.04
CA CYS A 53 -5.07 -6.86 4.26
C CYS A 53 -6.03 -5.67 4.22
N LEU A 54 -6.34 -5.20 3.02
CA LEU A 54 -7.26 -4.10 2.80
C LEU A 54 -8.72 -4.60 2.73
N PRO A 55 -9.69 -3.82 3.22
CA PRO A 55 -11.11 -4.15 3.10
C PRO A 55 -11.57 -4.37 1.65
N GLU A 56 -10.92 -3.72 0.69
CA GLU A 56 -11.20 -3.84 -0.75
C GLU A 56 -10.82 -5.20 -1.33
N GLY A 57 -10.11 -6.03 -0.57
CA GLY A 57 -9.72 -7.37 -0.99
C GLY A 57 -8.39 -7.43 -1.72
N ALA A 58 -7.46 -6.59 -1.34
CA ALA A 58 -6.06 -6.64 -1.74
C ALA A 58 -5.15 -6.78 -0.51
N VAL A 59 -3.86 -7.00 -0.74
CA VAL A 59 -2.83 -6.95 0.30
C VAL A 59 -1.92 -5.77 0.02
N ALA A 60 -1.89 -4.81 0.94
CA ALA A 60 -0.91 -3.73 0.91
C ALA A 60 0.44 -4.19 1.46
N VAL A 61 1.51 -3.68 0.89
CA VAL A 61 2.88 -3.88 1.36
C VAL A 61 3.50 -2.51 1.57
N TYR A 62 3.79 -2.19 2.82
CA TYR A 62 4.40 -0.92 3.20
C TYR A 62 5.81 -1.13 3.73
N PRO A 63 6.76 -0.21 3.47
CA PRO A 63 7.98 -0.15 4.28
C PRO A 63 7.60 -0.09 5.77
N GLU A 64 8.30 -0.83 6.62
CA GLU A 64 7.96 -0.88 8.05
C GLU A 64 7.95 0.51 8.69
N GLU A 65 8.95 1.34 8.39
CA GLU A 65 9.01 2.73 8.85
C GLU A 65 7.77 3.54 8.47
N THR A 66 7.29 3.39 7.24
CA THR A 66 6.08 4.07 6.76
C THR A 66 4.84 3.60 7.50
N TYR A 67 4.70 2.30 7.68
CA TYR A 67 3.57 1.72 8.41
C TYR A 67 3.53 2.18 9.86
N LEU A 68 4.68 2.21 10.55
CA LEU A 68 4.78 2.67 11.93
C LEU A 68 4.41 4.14 12.07
N LYS A 69 4.78 5.00 11.12
CA LYS A 69 4.33 6.41 11.11
C LYS A 69 2.82 6.53 10.99
N ILE A 70 2.20 5.79 10.08
CA ILE A 70 0.74 5.74 9.93
C ILE A 70 0.08 5.29 11.24
N ARG A 71 0.66 4.30 11.91
CA ARG A 71 0.17 3.80 13.20
C ARG A 71 0.29 4.84 14.30
N GLN A 72 1.41 5.54 14.41
CA GLN A 72 1.64 6.57 15.43
C GLN A 72 0.64 7.72 15.33
N GLU A 73 0.28 8.14 14.12
CA GLU A 73 -0.74 9.17 13.90
C GLU A 73 -2.13 8.74 14.42
N ARG A 74 -2.39 7.43 14.47
CA ARG A 74 -3.64 6.84 14.97
C ARG A 74 -3.62 6.49 16.47
N GLU A 75 -2.47 6.42 17.10
CA GLU A 75 -2.27 5.82 18.42
C GLU A 75 -3.12 6.49 19.52
N ILE A 76 -3.26 7.81 19.50
CA ILE A 76 -4.11 8.55 20.45
C ILE A 76 -5.57 8.14 20.31
N THR A 77 -6.03 7.90 19.10
CA THR A 77 -7.39 7.45 18.80
C THR A 77 -7.58 5.98 19.17
N GLU A 78 -6.58 5.14 18.99
CA GLU A 78 -6.62 3.70 19.27
C GLU A 78 -6.64 3.38 20.75
N ASN A 79 -5.90 4.07 21.60
CA ASN A 79 -5.95 3.90 23.05
C ASN A 79 -7.34 4.22 23.63
N ARG A 80 -8.04 5.21 23.06
CA ARG A 80 -9.45 5.47 23.38
C ARG A 80 -10.38 4.42 22.81
N ALA A 81 -10.07 3.90 21.62
CA ALA A 81 -10.86 2.88 20.95
C ALA A 81 -10.92 1.56 21.74
N ALA A 82 -9.85 1.19 22.45
CA ALA A 82 -9.80 -0.02 23.28
C ALA A 82 -10.89 -0.05 24.38
N GLY A 83 -11.39 1.11 24.80
CA GLY A 83 -12.46 1.25 25.79
C GLY A 83 -13.87 0.95 25.25
N SER A 84 -14.07 0.85 23.93
CA SER A 84 -15.37 0.61 23.31
C SER A 84 -15.44 -0.73 22.59
N PHE A 85 -16.64 -1.28 22.42
CA PHE A 85 -16.87 -2.49 21.64
C PHE A 85 -16.42 -2.30 20.18
N LEU A 86 -16.86 -1.22 19.55
CA LEU A 86 -16.53 -0.89 18.15
C LEU A 86 -15.02 -0.66 17.99
N GLY A 87 -14.40 0.06 18.92
CA GLY A 87 -12.96 0.30 18.90
C GLY A 87 -12.15 -0.99 18.97
N ARG A 88 -12.52 -1.92 19.86
CA ARG A 88 -11.87 -3.23 19.93
C ARG A 88 -12.05 -4.06 18.66
N GLN A 89 -13.21 -3.97 18.01
CA GLN A 89 -13.44 -4.61 16.72
C GLN A 89 -12.50 -4.07 15.64
N MET A 90 -12.31 -2.75 15.57
CA MET A 90 -11.36 -2.11 14.66
C MET A 90 -9.91 -2.54 14.92
N LEU A 91 -9.51 -2.62 16.20
CA LEU A 91 -8.17 -3.07 16.59
C LEU A 91 -7.93 -4.54 16.22
N ARG A 92 -8.92 -5.42 16.42
CA ARG A 92 -8.84 -6.82 15.98
C ARG A 92 -8.68 -6.93 14.47
N ARG A 93 -9.46 -6.15 13.71
CA ARG A 93 -9.38 -6.12 12.26
C ARG A 93 -7.98 -5.68 11.79
N SER A 94 -7.46 -4.62 12.35
CA SER A 94 -6.13 -4.11 12.01
C SER A 94 -5.03 -5.08 12.45
N GLY A 95 -5.06 -5.56 13.67
CA GLY A 95 -4.03 -6.43 14.22
C GLY A 95 -3.98 -7.82 13.59
N ALA A 96 -5.14 -8.47 13.42
CA ALA A 96 -5.21 -9.81 12.85
C ALA A 96 -4.79 -9.85 11.36
N TRP A 97 -4.95 -8.77 10.64
CA TRP A 97 -4.69 -8.67 9.22
C TRP A 97 -3.44 -7.84 8.86
N SER A 98 -2.51 -7.73 9.80
CA SER A 98 -1.19 -7.15 9.58
C SER A 98 -0.10 -8.12 10.00
N GLN A 99 0.97 -8.21 9.22
CA GLN A 99 2.11 -9.08 9.51
C GLN A 99 3.41 -8.44 9.03
N SER A 100 4.44 -8.49 9.88
CA SER A 100 5.79 -8.13 9.47
C SER A 100 6.36 -9.20 8.54
N GLU A 101 7.04 -8.76 7.50
CA GLU A 101 7.72 -9.61 6.53
C GLU A 101 9.07 -8.97 6.15
N ARG A 102 9.95 -9.74 5.56
CA ARG A 102 11.24 -9.26 5.08
C ARG A 102 11.44 -9.62 3.63
N ILE A 103 11.90 -8.64 2.85
CA ILE A 103 12.29 -8.87 1.46
C ILE A 103 13.54 -9.76 1.44
N SER A 104 13.48 -10.88 0.73
CA SER A 104 14.58 -11.80 0.61
C SER A 104 15.72 -11.22 -0.23
N ALA A 105 16.91 -11.85 -0.15
CA ALA A 105 18.07 -11.50 -0.98
C ALA A 105 17.77 -11.59 -2.49
N GLN A 106 16.80 -12.39 -2.90
CA GLN A 106 16.35 -12.52 -4.29
C GLN A 106 15.25 -11.51 -4.67
N GLY A 107 14.92 -10.57 -3.80
CA GLY A 107 13.88 -9.55 -4.04
C GLY A 107 12.46 -10.12 -3.98
N ARG A 108 12.21 -11.10 -3.13
CA ARG A 108 10.91 -11.75 -2.96
C ARG A 108 10.30 -11.44 -1.61
N ILE A 109 8.97 -11.35 -1.60
CA ILE A 109 8.15 -11.38 -0.38
C ILE A 109 7.27 -12.62 -0.41
N THR A 110 6.88 -13.11 0.77
CA THR A 110 5.99 -14.27 0.90
C THR A 110 4.67 -13.85 1.50
N LEU A 111 3.57 -14.14 0.82
CA LEU A 111 2.23 -13.94 1.34
C LEU A 111 1.79 -15.17 2.15
N PRO A 112 1.41 -15.00 3.43
CA PRO A 112 0.79 -16.06 4.19
C PRO A 112 -0.51 -16.54 3.54
N GLN A 113 -0.88 -17.80 3.78
CA GLN A 113 -2.07 -18.38 3.18
C GLN A 113 -3.34 -17.57 3.46
N ALA A 114 -3.55 -17.14 4.70
CA ALA A 114 -4.71 -16.32 5.05
C ALA A 114 -4.78 -14.99 4.28
N PHE A 115 -3.62 -14.39 3.96
CA PHE A 115 -3.55 -13.16 3.18
C PHE A 115 -3.84 -13.42 1.71
N ARG A 116 -3.36 -14.56 1.18
CA ARG A 116 -3.70 -15.01 -0.18
C ARG A 116 -5.20 -15.24 -0.34
N GLU A 117 -5.81 -15.93 0.61
CA GLU A 117 -7.26 -16.19 0.64
C GLU A 117 -8.05 -14.87 0.71
N HIS A 118 -7.64 -13.93 1.57
CA HIS A 118 -8.25 -12.62 1.66
C HIS A 118 -8.22 -11.87 0.30
N ALA A 119 -7.09 -11.90 -0.38
CA ALA A 119 -6.92 -11.25 -1.67
C ALA A 119 -7.56 -12.02 -2.85
N GLY A 120 -8.12 -13.20 -2.61
CA GLY A 120 -8.79 -14.02 -3.62
C GLY A 120 -7.84 -14.81 -4.51
N PHE A 121 -6.60 -15.02 -4.10
CA PHE A 121 -5.68 -15.90 -4.80
C PHE A 121 -6.02 -17.36 -4.51
N GLY A 122 -6.17 -18.15 -5.56
CA GLY A 122 -6.37 -19.58 -5.45
C GLY A 122 -5.10 -20.34 -5.08
N SER A 123 -5.16 -21.66 -5.15
CA SER A 123 -4.00 -22.54 -5.02
C SER A 123 -3.17 -22.54 -6.29
N GLY A 124 -1.86 -22.85 -6.14
CA GLY A 124 -0.93 -22.91 -7.25
C GLY A 124 -0.37 -21.53 -7.64
N SER A 125 0.28 -21.50 -8.80
CA SER A 125 0.81 -20.26 -9.36
C SER A 125 -0.30 -19.35 -9.85
N GLN A 126 -0.25 -18.07 -9.50
CA GLN A 126 -1.29 -17.09 -9.81
C GLN A 126 -0.69 -15.86 -10.49
N LYS A 127 -1.42 -15.29 -11.44
CA LYS A 127 -1.14 -13.95 -11.97
C LYS A 127 -1.53 -12.91 -10.94
N MET A 128 -0.76 -11.82 -10.90
CA MET A 128 -0.90 -10.75 -9.92
C MET A 128 -0.66 -9.39 -10.57
N VAL A 129 -1.38 -8.39 -10.09
CA VAL A 129 -1.15 -6.99 -10.41
C VAL A 129 -0.56 -6.31 -9.17
N VAL A 130 0.56 -5.63 -9.34
CA VAL A 130 1.22 -4.84 -8.30
C VAL A 130 1.02 -3.36 -8.62
N VAL A 131 0.33 -2.66 -7.74
CA VAL A 131 -0.05 -1.26 -7.94
C VAL A 131 0.72 -0.39 -6.96
N GLY A 132 1.48 0.57 -7.46
CA GLY A 132 2.13 1.59 -6.62
C GLY A 132 1.09 2.57 -6.07
N VAL A 133 1.16 2.84 -4.77
CA VAL A 133 0.23 3.74 -4.06
C VAL A 133 0.97 4.84 -3.30
N GLU A 134 2.14 5.25 -3.80
CA GLU A 134 3.02 6.32 -3.30
C GLU A 134 3.70 6.03 -1.96
N ILE A 135 3.07 5.29 -1.07
CA ILE A 135 3.59 4.91 0.26
C ILE A 135 3.99 3.44 0.35
N GLY A 136 3.79 2.69 -0.69
CA GLY A 136 4.02 1.26 -0.80
C GLY A 136 3.36 0.71 -2.06
N VAL A 137 3.09 -0.58 -2.06
CA VAL A 137 2.36 -1.23 -3.16
C VAL A 137 1.16 -2.00 -2.65
N GLU A 138 0.22 -2.26 -3.53
CA GLU A 138 -0.91 -3.16 -3.31
C GLU A 138 -0.85 -4.34 -4.27
N LEU A 139 -1.17 -5.51 -3.76
CA LEU A 139 -1.17 -6.78 -4.50
C LEU A 139 -2.62 -7.19 -4.75
N TRP A 140 -2.97 -7.29 -6.00
CA TRP A 140 -4.33 -7.55 -6.48
C TRP A 140 -4.39 -8.76 -7.38
N THR A 141 -5.53 -9.47 -7.38
CA THR A 141 -5.84 -10.31 -8.55
C THR A 141 -6.19 -9.42 -9.73
N PRO A 142 -5.94 -9.86 -10.98
CA PRO A 142 -6.31 -9.07 -12.17
C PRO A 142 -7.79 -8.68 -12.21
N GLU A 143 -8.68 -9.59 -11.80
CA GLU A 143 -10.13 -9.39 -11.80
C GLU A 143 -10.56 -8.31 -10.81
N ARG A 144 -10.03 -8.38 -9.57
CA ARG A 144 -10.34 -7.40 -8.52
C ARG A 144 -9.75 -6.02 -8.84
N TRP A 145 -8.55 -5.98 -9.41
CA TRP A 145 -7.95 -4.73 -9.87
C TRP A 145 -8.78 -4.06 -10.97
N ASN A 146 -9.25 -4.83 -11.94
CA ASN A 146 -10.12 -4.30 -12.99
C ASN A 146 -11.43 -3.74 -12.42
N ALA A 147 -12.04 -4.43 -11.46
CA ALA A 147 -13.24 -3.95 -10.78
C ALA A 147 -12.98 -2.66 -9.99
N GLU A 148 -11.83 -2.56 -9.31
CA GLU A 148 -11.46 -1.36 -8.56
C GLU A 148 -11.18 -0.17 -9.49
N ARG A 149 -10.48 -0.39 -10.58
CA ARG A 149 -10.28 0.63 -11.62
C ARG A 149 -11.60 1.19 -12.12
N GLN A 150 -12.55 0.31 -12.43
CA GLN A 150 -13.85 0.73 -12.90
C GLN A 150 -14.60 1.57 -11.86
N ARG A 151 -14.56 1.21 -10.58
CA ARG A 151 -15.15 2.01 -9.50
C ARG A 151 -14.51 3.40 -9.40
N MET A 152 -13.19 3.50 -9.53
CA MET A 152 -12.50 4.79 -9.53
C MET A 152 -12.93 5.66 -10.71
N GLU A 153 -13.03 5.09 -11.92
CA GLU A 153 -13.47 5.81 -13.12
C GLU A 153 -14.92 6.31 -12.99
N GLU A 154 -15.82 5.49 -12.45
CA GLU A 154 -17.22 5.84 -12.19
C GLU A 154 -17.33 6.97 -11.16
N HIS A 155 -16.56 6.88 -10.06
CA HIS A 155 -16.52 7.93 -9.03
C HIS A 155 -16.01 9.26 -9.59
N ASP A 156 -14.95 9.25 -10.37
CA ASP A 156 -14.38 10.44 -11.01
C ASP A 156 -15.37 11.08 -11.98
N LEU A 157 -16.13 10.27 -12.71
CA LEU A 157 -17.18 10.75 -13.61
C LEU A 157 -18.33 11.42 -12.85
N GLU A 158 -18.80 10.79 -11.77
CA GLU A 158 -19.84 11.36 -10.90
C GLU A 158 -19.41 12.69 -10.30
N LYS A 159 -18.20 12.77 -9.76
CA LYS A 159 -17.65 14.00 -9.18
C LYS A 159 -17.56 15.11 -10.20
N ARG A 160 -17.08 14.82 -11.41
CA ARG A 160 -17.01 15.78 -12.52
C ARG A 160 -18.39 16.29 -12.91
N ASN A 161 -19.38 15.41 -12.97
CA ASN A 161 -20.77 15.81 -13.29
C ASN A 161 -21.37 16.71 -12.20
N GLN A 162 -21.08 16.44 -10.92
CA GLN A 162 -21.51 17.29 -9.80
C GLN A 162 -20.88 18.68 -9.87
N GLU A 163 -19.58 18.76 -10.16
CA GLU A 163 -18.86 20.02 -10.33
C GLU A 163 -19.45 20.84 -11.50
N MET A 164 -19.71 20.21 -12.65
CA MET A 164 -20.32 20.86 -13.79
C MET A 164 -21.74 21.38 -13.49
N GLN A 165 -22.54 20.64 -12.71
CA GLN A 165 -23.87 21.09 -12.31
C GLN A 165 -23.81 22.25 -11.31
N ALA A 166 -22.84 22.26 -10.40
CA ALA A 166 -22.65 23.37 -9.47
C ALA A 166 -22.27 24.68 -10.19
N ASP A 167 -21.46 24.60 -11.22
CA ASP A 167 -21.07 25.76 -12.05
C ASP A 167 -22.23 26.33 -12.88
N LEU A 168 -23.24 25.51 -13.19
CA LEU A 168 -24.43 25.94 -13.95
C LEU A 168 -25.54 26.55 -13.07
N ASN A 169 -25.47 26.37 -11.74
CA ASN A 169 -26.44 26.89 -10.77
C ASN A 169 -25.69 27.62 -9.64
N PRO A 170 -25.14 28.81 -9.89
CA PRO A 170 -24.44 29.61 -8.87
C PRO A 170 -25.39 30.18 -7.80
#